data_d99f8b77a2ae8edfaff2ee9c3824695e
#
_entry.id   d99f8b77a2ae8edfaff2ee9c3824695e
#
_cell.length_a   1.000
_cell.length_b   1.000
_cell.length_c   1.000
_cell.angle_alpha   90.00
_cell.angle_beta   90.00
_cell.angle_gamma   90.00
#
_symmetry.space_group_name_H-M   'P 1'
#
loop_
_entity.id
_entity.type
_entity.pdbx_description
1 polymer ?
#
loop_
_entity_poly.entity_id
_entity_poly.type
_entity_poly.pdbx_seq_one_letter_code
_entity_poly.pdbx_strand_id
1 'polypeptide(L)'
;FVGCLLAPHPYGAVAASYQTHPVIHGFLDGYQTMDAIAALVFGTVIALNLRGLGLTEAHVIRTEAALAGVGAGALLGVVYLCLAHIGGVSGGAWPGSENGAQVLSQLAGSVYGRGGMALLAAIFVVACLNTCVGLLSSCASYFHQRLPKVSYPAWVALFALISVGISNVGLNQILALSVPVLNLLYPIVLVLILLACLPKAEALPLLYPIAGWG
;
A
#
# COMPACT_ATOMS: atom_id res chain seq x y z
N PHE A 1 14.64 -8.73 9.31
CA PHE A 1 14.00 -9.76 10.15
C PHE A 1 15.02 -10.76 10.67
N VAL A 2 15.73 -11.48 9.80
CA VAL A 2 16.75 -12.47 10.23
C VAL A 2 17.79 -11.84 11.16
N GLY A 3 18.24 -10.61 10.88
CA GLY A 3 19.15 -9.88 11.74
C GLY A 3 18.59 -9.60 13.15
N CYS A 4 17.29 -9.29 13.26
CA CYS A 4 16.62 -9.12 14.56
C CYS A 4 16.47 -10.44 15.33
N LEU A 5 16.32 -11.57 14.62
CA LEU A 5 16.28 -12.88 15.25
C LEU A 5 17.67 -13.33 15.76
N LEU A 6 18.73 -12.98 15.04
CA LEU A 6 20.11 -13.35 15.40
C LEU A 6 20.70 -12.47 16.51
N ALA A 7 20.24 -11.22 16.63
CA ALA A 7 20.63 -10.29 17.68
C ALA A 7 19.37 -9.79 18.40
N PRO A 8 18.75 -10.60 19.27
CA PRO A 8 17.50 -10.22 19.91
C PRO A 8 17.71 -9.04 20.86
N HIS A 9 17.07 -7.94 20.57
CA HIS A 9 16.90 -6.82 21.49
C HIS A 9 15.62 -7.01 22.30
N PRO A 10 15.55 -6.56 23.55
CA PRO A 10 14.30 -6.59 24.32
C PRO A 10 13.24 -5.73 23.62
N TYR A 11 12.00 -6.20 23.64
CA TYR A 11 10.87 -5.41 23.16
C TYR A 11 10.79 -4.08 23.91
N GLY A 12 10.43 -3.01 23.22
CA GLY A 12 10.18 -1.71 23.82
C GLY A 12 8.98 -1.73 24.76
N ALA A 13 8.86 -0.66 25.56
CA ALA A 13 7.67 -0.46 26.36
C ALA A 13 6.44 -0.36 25.46
N VAL A 14 5.34 -0.98 25.88
CA VAL A 14 4.07 -0.92 25.15
C VAL A 14 3.61 0.55 25.08
N ALA A 15 3.35 1.05 23.88
CA ALA A 15 2.84 2.40 23.68
C ALA A 15 1.53 2.61 24.45
N ALA A 16 1.33 3.80 25.00
CA ALA A 16 0.18 4.12 25.85
C ALA A 16 -1.17 3.81 25.17
N SER A 17 -1.27 4.02 23.85
CA SER A 17 -2.44 3.68 23.04
C SER A 17 -2.77 2.18 23.03
N TYR A 18 -1.76 1.31 23.14
CA TYR A 18 -1.93 -0.15 23.11
C TYR A 18 -2.11 -0.78 24.49
N GLN A 19 -2.02 -0.01 25.58
CA GLN A 19 -2.28 -0.53 26.94
C GLN A 19 -3.76 -0.83 27.18
N THR A 20 -4.64 -0.07 26.52
CA THR A 20 -6.09 -0.30 26.54
C THR A 20 -6.53 -0.75 25.15
N HIS A 21 -7.17 -1.89 25.02
CA HIS A 21 -7.71 -2.43 23.77
C HIS A 21 -6.69 -2.63 22.63
N PRO A 22 -5.60 -3.40 22.83
CA PRO A 22 -4.53 -3.56 21.84
C PRO A 22 -5.02 -4.11 20.49
N VAL A 23 -6.04 -4.98 20.50
CA VAL A 23 -6.60 -5.54 19.26
C VAL A 23 -7.30 -4.48 18.42
N ILE A 24 -8.03 -3.57 19.04
CA ILE A 24 -8.74 -2.49 18.33
C ILE A 24 -7.72 -1.52 17.73
N HIS A 25 -6.71 -1.12 18.50
CA HIS A 25 -5.65 -0.25 18.00
C HIS A 25 -4.85 -0.91 16.88
N GLY A 26 -4.49 -2.18 17.04
CA GLY A 26 -3.81 -2.94 15.97
C GLY A 26 -4.65 -3.08 14.69
N PHE A 27 -5.96 -3.24 14.83
CA PHE A 27 -6.87 -3.24 13.68
C PHE A 27 -6.93 -1.86 12.99
N LEU A 28 -7.02 -0.78 13.75
CA LEU A 28 -7.05 0.58 13.21
C LEU A 28 -5.74 0.95 12.52
N ASP A 29 -4.60 0.58 13.09
CA ASP A 29 -3.30 0.81 12.48
C ASP A 29 -3.10 -0.04 11.21
N GLY A 30 -3.55 -1.30 11.24
CA GLY A 30 -3.59 -2.15 10.05
C GLY A 30 -4.52 -1.61 8.96
N TYR A 31 -5.63 -1.00 9.36
CA TYR A 31 -6.55 -0.32 8.45
C TYR A 31 -5.90 0.86 7.72
N GLN A 32 -4.95 1.56 8.35
CA GLN A 32 -4.24 2.70 7.77
C GLN A 32 -3.15 2.30 6.76
N THR A 33 -2.88 1.02 6.54
CA THR A 33 -1.87 0.58 5.56
C THR A 33 -2.25 0.82 4.10
N MET A 34 -3.52 1.16 3.82
CA MET A 34 -4.04 1.59 2.51
C MET A 34 -4.03 0.53 1.41
N ASP A 35 -3.78 -0.71 1.74
CA ASP A 35 -3.64 -1.80 0.78
C ASP A 35 -4.92 -2.07 -0.02
N ALA A 36 -6.10 -1.86 0.58
CA ALA A 36 -7.37 -2.08 -0.11
C ALA A 36 -7.58 -1.10 -1.28
N ILE A 37 -7.18 0.17 -1.13
CA ILE A 37 -7.24 1.15 -2.23
C ILE A 37 -6.24 0.78 -3.32
N ALA A 38 -5.01 0.42 -2.94
CA ALA A 38 -4.00 -0.05 -3.87
C ALA A 38 -4.46 -1.30 -4.62
N ALA A 39 -5.07 -2.27 -3.94
CA ALA A 39 -5.59 -3.49 -4.54
C ALA A 39 -6.65 -3.22 -5.62
N LEU A 40 -7.53 -2.24 -5.45
CA LEU A 40 -8.51 -1.85 -6.48
C LEU A 40 -7.84 -1.29 -7.74
N VAL A 41 -6.84 -0.42 -7.56
CA VAL A 41 -6.10 0.17 -8.69
C VAL A 41 -5.30 -0.92 -9.43
N PHE A 42 -4.50 -1.69 -8.72
CA PHE A 42 -3.68 -2.75 -9.32
C PHE A 42 -4.51 -3.92 -9.84
N GLY A 43 -5.64 -4.25 -9.23
CA GLY A 43 -6.56 -5.27 -9.72
C GLY A 43 -7.06 -4.98 -11.13
N THR A 44 -7.33 -3.72 -11.44
CA THR A 44 -7.69 -3.29 -12.81
C THR A 44 -6.54 -3.51 -13.79
N VAL A 45 -5.31 -3.16 -13.39
CA VAL A 45 -4.10 -3.36 -14.23
C VAL A 45 -3.85 -4.85 -14.48
N ILE A 46 -4.00 -5.69 -13.45
CA ILE A 46 -3.86 -7.15 -13.57
C ILE A 46 -4.90 -7.70 -14.55
N ALA A 47 -6.16 -7.29 -14.44
CA ALA A 47 -7.22 -7.72 -15.34
C ALA A 47 -6.94 -7.33 -16.81
N LEU A 48 -6.42 -6.12 -17.03
CA LEU A 48 -6.01 -5.67 -18.36
C LEU A 48 -4.83 -6.49 -18.92
N ASN A 49 -3.84 -6.77 -18.08
CA ASN A 49 -2.69 -7.59 -18.47
C ASN A 49 -3.09 -9.02 -18.81
N LEU A 50 -3.98 -9.64 -18.04
CA LEU A 50 -4.51 -10.98 -18.33
C LEU A 50 -5.24 -11.03 -19.67
N ARG A 51 -6.02 -9.99 -20.01
CA ARG A 51 -6.63 -9.85 -21.34
C ARG A 51 -5.58 -9.71 -22.45
N GLY A 52 -4.52 -8.96 -22.21
CA GLY A 52 -3.39 -8.82 -23.14
C GLY A 52 -2.64 -10.12 -23.41
N LEU A 53 -2.66 -11.07 -22.46
CA LEU A 53 -2.12 -12.42 -22.61
C LEU A 53 -3.05 -13.39 -23.37
N GLY A 54 -4.19 -12.90 -23.90
CA GLY A 54 -5.11 -13.68 -24.70
C GLY A 54 -6.23 -14.37 -23.91
N LEU A 55 -6.35 -14.11 -22.60
CA LEU A 55 -7.46 -14.59 -21.79
C LEU A 55 -8.69 -13.72 -22.05
N THR A 56 -9.66 -14.24 -22.77
CA THR A 56 -10.88 -13.49 -23.17
C THR A 56 -12.09 -13.81 -22.30
N GLU A 57 -12.10 -14.98 -21.66
CA GLU A 57 -13.22 -15.42 -20.84
C GLU A 57 -13.22 -14.72 -19.47
N ALA A 58 -14.28 -14.00 -19.17
CA ALA A 58 -14.43 -13.23 -17.93
C ALA A 58 -14.33 -14.12 -16.67
N HIS A 59 -14.81 -15.37 -16.75
CA HIS A 59 -14.74 -16.31 -15.63
C HIS A 59 -13.29 -16.73 -15.35
N VAL A 60 -12.51 -17.03 -16.37
CA VAL A 60 -11.10 -17.41 -16.23
C VAL A 60 -10.29 -16.24 -15.65
N ILE A 61 -10.45 -15.03 -16.20
CA ILE A 61 -9.77 -13.82 -15.68
C ILE A 61 -10.10 -13.61 -14.21
N ARG A 62 -11.37 -13.77 -13.82
CA ARG A 62 -11.80 -13.60 -12.42
C ARG A 62 -11.14 -14.64 -11.50
N THR A 63 -11.10 -15.89 -11.89
CA THR A 63 -10.53 -16.98 -11.09
C THR A 63 -9.03 -16.84 -10.94
N GLU A 64 -8.31 -16.56 -12.02
CA GLU A 64 -6.86 -16.36 -12.00
C GLU A 64 -6.46 -15.12 -11.20
N ALA A 65 -7.19 -14.02 -11.38
CA ALA A 65 -6.96 -12.81 -10.58
C ALA A 65 -7.25 -13.03 -9.09
N ALA A 66 -8.31 -13.79 -8.74
CA ALA A 66 -8.62 -14.11 -7.36
C ALA A 66 -7.54 -14.98 -6.71
N LEU A 67 -7.06 -16.02 -7.42
CA LEU A 67 -6.00 -16.90 -6.94
C LEU A 67 -4.68 -16.14 -6.73
N ALA A 68 -4.31 -15.29 -7.69
CA ALA A 68 -3.15 -14.40 -7.57
C ALA A 68 -3.31 -13.43 -6.38
N GLY A 69 -4.51 -12.89 -6.19
CA GLY A 69 -4.84 -11.99 -5.06
C GLY A 69 -4.69 -12.68 -3.70
N VAL A 70 -5.18 -13.92 -3.56
CA VAL A 70 -5.02 -14.70 -2.32
C VAL A 70 -3.54 -14.99 -2.04
N GLY A 71 -2.78 -15.39 -3.07
CA GLY A 71 -1.34 -15.61 -2.93
C GLY A 71 -0.58 -14.34 -2.54
N ALA A 72 -0.88 -13.22 -3.18
CA ALA A 72 -0.30 -11.91 -2.85
C ALA A 72 -0.65 -11.48 -1.42
N GLY A 73 -1.91 -11.66 -1.00
CA GLY A 73 -2.37 -11.35 0.35
C GLY A 73 -1.66 -12.19 1.42
N ALA A 74 -1.46 -13.49 1.18
CA ALA A 74 -0.72 -14.35 2.09
C ALA A 74 0.76 -13.91 2.24
N LEU A 75 1.43 -13.59 1.12
CA LEU A 75 2.79 -13.07 1.15
C LEU A 75 2.89 -11.73 1.87
N LEU A 76 1.94 -10.84 1.61
CA LEU A 76 1.86 -9.53 2.30
C LEU A 76 1.66 -9.70 3.80
N GLY A 77 0.80 -10.64 4.22
CA GLY A 77 0.62 -11.00 5.62
C GLY A 77 1.92 -11.43 6.31
N VAL A 78 2.73 -12.25 5.65
CA VAL A 78 4.07 -12.63 6.16
C VAL A 78 4.98 -11.41 6.29
N VAL A 79 5.00 -10.52 5.30
CA VAL A 79 5.79 -9.28 5.35
C VAL A 79 5.35 -8.40 6.52
N TYR A 80 4.05 -8.21 6.74
CA TYR A 80 3.54 -7.43 7.87
C TYR A 80 3.87 -8.03 9.23
N LEU A 81 3.81 -9.35 9.36
CA LEU A 81 4.26 -10.02 10.59
C LEU A 81 5.75 -9.77 10.87
N CYS A 82 6.59 -9.83 9.82
CA CYS A 82 8.00 -9.50 9.95
C CYS A 82 8.23 -8.04 10.35
N LEU A 83 7.49 -7.11 9.74
CA LEU A 83 7.58 -5.67 10.05
C LEU A 83 7.07 -5.37 11.47
N ALA A 84 5.99 -6.00 11.90
CA ALA A 84 5.47 -5.86 13.26
C ALA A 84 6.49 -6.33 14.32
N HIS A 85 7.17 -7.45 14.05
CA HIS A 85 8.24 -7.91 14.92
C HIS A 85 9.42 -6.92 14.96
N ILE A 86 9.84 -6.40 13.81
CA ILE A 86 10.89 -5.37 13.73
C ILE A 86 10.47 -4.12 14.50
N GLY A 87 9.23 -3.67 14.32
CA GLY A 87 8.68 -2.51 15.04
C GLY A 87 8.71 -2.69 16.56
N GLY A 88 8.29 -3.86 17.05
CA GLY A 88 8.31 -4.18 18.47
C GLY A 88 9.72 -4.17 19.09
N VAL A 89 10.68 -4.73 18.39
CA VAL A 89 12.10 -4.74 18.82
C VAL A 89 12.72 -3.35 18.74
N SER A 90 12.45 -2.61 17.66
CA SER A 90 13.05 -1.29 17.43
C SER A 90 12.50 -0.21 18.37
N GLY A 91 11.26 -0.34 18.86
CA GLY A 91 10.70 0.56 19.85
C GLY A 91 11.49 0.62 21.17
N GLY A 92 12.15 -0.49 21.54
CA GLY A 92 13.05 -0.52 22.70
C GLY A 92 14.46 0.02 22.41
N ALA A 93 14.94 -0.19 21.17
CA ALA A 93 16.29 0.20 20.79
C ALA A 93 16.40 1.67 20.36
N TRP A 94 15.35 2.21 19.70
CA TRP A 94 15.34 3.56 19.12
C TRP A 94 14.00 4.30 19.37
N PRO A 95 13.74 4.70 20.60
CA PRO A 95 12.44 5.29 20.98
C PRO A 95 12.16 6.68 20.36
N GLY A 96 13.13 7.29 19.69
CA GLY A 96 13.01 8.61 19.05
C GLY A 96 12.79 8.56 17.53
N SER A 97 12.49 7.40 16.95
CA SER A 97 12.26 7.30 15.49
C SER A 97 10.91 7.89 15.10
N GLU A 98 10.90 8.82 14.16
CA GLU A 98 9.70 9.55 13.72
C GLU A 98 8.88 8.77 12.69
N ASN A 99 9.51 7.86 11.94
CA ASN A 99 8.85 7.09 10.88
C ASN A 99 9.53 5.75 10.62
N GLY A 100 8.81 4.84 9.92
CA GLY A 100 9.31 3.50 9.62
C GLY A 100 10.58 3.46 8.76
N ALA A 101 10.82 4.47 7.92
CA ALA A 101 12.04 4.53 7.12
C ALA A 101 13.28 4.75 7.99
N GLN A 102 13.17 5.58 9.03
CA GLN A 102 14.24 5.78 10.01
C GLN A 102 14.51 4.49 10.80
N VAL A 103 13.47 3.81 11.25
CA VAL A 103 13.59 2.53 11.97
C VAL A 103 14.36 1.50 11.14
N LEU A 104 13.97 1.32 9.87
CA LEU A 104 14.63 0.38 8.97
C LEU A 104 16.07 0.77 8.67
N SER A 105 16.36 2.07 8.53
CA SER A 105 17.72 2.57 8.30
C SER A 105 18.64 2.34 9.51
N GLN A 106 18.15 2.63 10.71
CA GLN A 106 18.87 2.41 11.95
C GLN A 106 19.15 0.92 12.16
N LEU A 107 18.15 0.07 11.92
CA LEU A 107 18.30 -1.38 12.01
C LEU A 107 19.31 -1.92 10.99
N ALA A 108 19.20 -1.51 9.73
CA ALA A 108 20.13 -1.95 8.69
C ALA A 108 21.57 -1.53 9.00
N GLY A 109 21.73 -0.30 9.52
CA GLY A 109 23.03 0.23 9.96
C GLY A 109 23.60 -0.50 11.16
N SER A 110 22.76 -0.85 12.14
CA SER A 110 23.23 -1.56 13.36
C SER A 110 23.63 -3.01 13.11
N VAL A 111 22.89 -3.72 12.23
CA VAL A 111 23.11 -5.16 11.98
C VAL A 111 24.19 -5.39 10.91
N TYR A 112 24.18 -4.62 9.84
CA TYR A 112 25.02 -4.84 8.65
C TYR A 112 25.95 -3.65 8.33
N GLY A 113 25.97 -2.62 9.16
CA GLY A 113 26.79 -1.41 8.95
C GLY A 113 26.49 -0.71 7.62
N ARG A 114 27.53 -0.15 7.00
CA ARG A 114 27.43 0.61 5.74
C ARG A 114 26.88 -0.22 4.57
N GLY A 115 27.22 -1.52 4.52
CA GLY A 115 26.73 -2.43 3.49
C GLY A 115 25.21 -2.64 3.58
N GLY A 116 24.70 -2.79 4.81
CA GLY A 116 23.25 -2.91 5.04
C GLY A 116 22.46 -1.66 4.64
N MET A 117 23.01 -0.48 4.93
CA MET A 117 22.38 0.78 4.51
C MET A 117 22.35 0.93 2.98
N ALA A 118 23.44 0.58 2.29
CA ALA A 118 23.48 0.62 0.83
C ALA A 118 22.48 -0.36 0.20
N LEU A 119 22.39 -1.58 0.74
CA LEU A 119 21.42 -2.58 0.29
C LEU A 119 19.98 -2.10 0.52
N LEU A 120 19.69 -1.57 1.70
CA LEU A 120 18.36 -1.03 2.00
C LEU A 120 17.98 0.12 1.06
N ALA A 121 18.91 1.04 0.79
CA ALA A 121 18.70 2.13 -0.16
C ALA A 121 18.40 1.61 -1.57
N ALA A 122 19.14 0.61 -2.03
CA ALA A 122 18.89 -0.01 -3.33
C ALA A 122 17.50 -0.68 -3.39
N ILE A 123 17.12 -1.40 -2.35
CA ILE A 123 15.79 -2.02 -2.24
C ILE A 123 14.68 -0.94 -2.29
N PHE A 124 14.82 0.15 -1.53
CA PHE A 124 13.86 1.25 -1.56
C PHE A 124 13.74 1.89 -2.93
N VAL A 125 14.86 2.17 -3.60
CA VAL A 125 14.84 2.76 -4.95
C VAL A 125 14.09 1.85 -5.91
N VAL A 126 14.43 0.56 -5.95
CA VAL A 126 13.78 -0.40 -6.88
C VAL A 126 12.29 -0.56 -6.56
N ALA A 127 11.93 -0.70 -5.28
CA ALA A 127 10.53 -0.84 -4.86
C ALA A 127 9.71 0.41 -5.19
N CYS A 128 10.24 1.60 -4.88
CA CYS A 128 9.57 2.86 -5.19
C CYS A 128 9.42 3.07 -6.70
N LEU A 129 10.44 2.78 -7.50
CA LEU A 129 10.35 2.88 -8.96
C LEU A 129 9.26 1.96 -9.50
N ASN A 130 9.20 0.71 -9.06
CA ASN A 130 8.20 -0.25 -9.50
C ASN A 130 6.77 0.26 -9.18
N THR A 131 6.56 0.74 -7.96
CA THR A 131 5.27 1.30 -7.53
C THR A 131 4.92 2.58 -8.31
N CYS A 132 5.88 3.49 -8.52
CA CYS A 132 5.66 4.71 -9.30
C CYS A 132 5.27 4.40 -10.75
N VAL A 133 5.95 3.46 -11.40
CA VAL A 133 5.61 3.03 -12.76
C VAL A 133 4.19 2.49 -12.82
N GLY A 134 3.79 1.63 -11.87
CA GLY A 134 2.45 1.09 -11.80
C GLY A 134 1.37 2.15 -11.61
N LEU A 135 1.57 3.07 -10.67
CA LEU A 135 0.61 4.13 -10.36
C LEU A 135 0.50 5.16 -11.49
N LEU A 136 1.63 5.65 -12.01
CA LEU A 136 1.66 6.61 -13.11
C LEU A 136 1.00 6.03 -14.37
N SER A 137 1.29 4.77 -14.69
CA SER A 137 0.68 4.08 -15.83
C SER A 137 -0.83 3.94 -15.68
N SER A 138 -1.30 3.58 -14.49
CA SER A 138 -2.73 3.44 -14.19
C SER A 138 -3.46 4.77 -14.29
N CYS A 139 -2.93 5.82 -13.66
CA CYS A 139 -3.50 7.16 -13.73
C CYS A 139 -3.52 7.69 -15.17
N ALA A 140 -2.39 7.60 -15.86
CA ALA A 140 -2.28 8.08 -17.25
C ALA A 140 -3.24 7.33 -18.18
N SER A 141 -3.40 6.02 -18.02
CA SER A 141 -4.35 5.22 -18.82
C SER A 141 -5.79 5.65 -18.57
N TYR A 142 -6.16 5.86 -17.31
CA TYR A 142 -7.51 6.31 -16.95
C TYR A 142 -7.84 7.68 -17.57
N PHE A 143 -6.94 8.66 -17.42
CA PHE A 143 -7.18 10.00 -17.93
C PHE A 143 -7.11 10.05 -19.46
N HIS A 144 -6.25 9.28 -20.11
CA HIS A 144 -6.20 9.17 -21.56
C HIS A 144 -7.50 8.61 -22.14
N GLN A 145 -8.12 7.61 -21.50
CA GLN A 145 -9.42 7.08 -21.91
C GLN A 145 -10.55 8.10 -21.76
N ARG A 146 -10.50 8.96 -20.75
CA ARG A 146 -11.52 9.99 -20.51
C ARG A 146 -11.32 11.24 -21.35
N LEU A 147 -10.08 11.61 -21.63
CA LEU A 147 -9.65 12.80 -22.36
C LEU A 147 -8.68 12.43 -23.50
N PRO A 148 -9.17 11.81 -24.59
CA PRO A 148 -8.32 11.30 -25.67
C PRO A 148 -7.58 12.38 -26.46
N LYS A 149 -7.93 13.65 -26.26
CA LYS A 149 -7.22 14.80 -26.87
C LYS A 149 -5.78 14.96 -26.37
N VAL A 150 -5.49 14.46 -25.17
CA VAL A 150 -4.14 14.51 -24.58
C VAL A 150 -3.50 13.14 -24.73
N SER A 151 -2.27 13.11 -25.23
CA SER A 151 -1.54 11.86 -25.46
C SER A 151 -1.17 11.18 -24.13
N TYR A 152 -1.10 9.85 -24.15
CA TYR A 152 -0.70 9.06 -22.95
C TYR A 152 0.65 9.52 -22.36
N PRO A 153 1.73 9.77 -23.15
CA PRO A 153 2.98 10.25 -22.60
C PRO A 153 2.88 11.62 -21.92
N ALA A 154 1.99 12.50 -22.40
CA ALA A 154 1.77 13.80 -21.78
C ALA A 154 1.13 13.65 -20.39
N TRP A 155 0.20 12.72 -20.21
CA TRP A 155 -0.37 12.39 -18.88
C TRP A 155 0.68 11.82 -17.92
N VAL A 156 1.52 10.89 -18.41
CA VAL A 156 2.62 10.35 -17.61
C VAL A 156 3.57 11.46 -17.16
N ALA A 157 3.99 12.33 -18.07
CA ALA A 157 4.87 13.44 -17.75
C ALA A 157 4.24 14.42 -16.76
N LEU A 158 2.96 14.76 -16.92
CA LEU A 158 2.24 15.64 -16.01
C LEU A 158 2.20 15.08 -14.60
N PHE A 159 1.79 13.82 -14.44
CA PHE A 159 1.73 13.20 -13.11
C PHE A 159 3.12 13.01 -12.49
N ALA A 160 4.13 12.69 -13.29
CA ALA A 160 5.51 12.60 -12.82
C ALA A 160 6.01 13.96 -12.28
N LEU A 161 5.77 15.05 -13.02
CA LEU A 161 6.15 16.41 -12.59
C LEU A 161 5.44 16.84 -11.30
N ILE A 162 4.14 16.56 -11.19
CA ILE A 162 3.37 16.82 -9.96
C ILE A 162 3.98 16.03 -8.79
N SER A 163 4.27 14.74 -8.99
CA SER A 163 4.87 13.88 -7.96
C SER A 163 6.25 14.38 -7.52
N VAL A 164 7.10 14.83 -8.46
CA VAL A 164 8.40 15.44 -8.14
C VAL A 164 8.21 16.73 -7.33
N GLY A 165 7.24 17.57 -7.70
CA GLY A 165 6.92 18.78 -6.93
C GLY A 165 6.53 18.47 -5.49
N ILE A 166 5.63 17.50 -5.29
CA ILE A 166 5.16 17.09 -3.97
C ILE A 166 6.28 16.42 -3.15
N SER A 167 7.15 15.64 -3.79
CA SER A 167 8.21 14.90 -3.09
C SER A 167 9.21 15.81 -2.33
N ASN A 168 9.34 17.07 -2.75
CA ASN A 168 10.21 18.06 -2.08
C ASN A 168 9.68 18.53 -0.72
N VAL A 169 8.42 18.26 -0.41
CA VAL A 169 7.78 18.66 0.86
C VAL A 169 8.26 17.80 2.04
N GLY A 170 8.72 16.59 1.76
CA GLY A 170 9.22 15.65 2.76
C GLY A 170 8.16 14.64 3.23
N LEU A 171 8.66 13.47 3.65
CA LEU A 171 7.80 12.30 3.97
C LEU A 171 6.79 12.60 5.08
N ASN A 172 7.22 13.21 6.19
CA ASN A 172 6.34 13.46 7.34
C ASN A 172 5.18 14.39 6.98
N GLN A 173 5.42 15.41 6.16
CA GLN A 173 4.37 16.34 5.73
C GLN A 173 3.42 15.70 4.72
N ILE A 174 3.94 14.88 3.82
CA ILE A 174 3.11 14.10 2.88
C ILE A 174 2.19 13.15 3.67
N LEU A 175 2.71 12.46 4.67
CA LEU A 175 1.91 11.59 5.54
C LEU A 175 0.84 12.38 6.31
N ALA A 176 1.21 13.53 6.90
CA ALA A 176 0.28 14.37 7.64
C ALA A 176 -0.90 14.86 6.77
N LEU A 177 -0.68 15.10 5.48
CA LEU A 177 -1.73 15.50 4.54
C LEU A 177 -2.54 14.30 4.03
N SER A 178 -1.86 13.19 3.74
CA SER A 178 -2.47 12.02 3.09
C SER A 178 -3.34 11.20 4.04
N VAL A 179 -2.92 11.02 5.29
CA VAL A 179 -3.64 10.19 6.26
C VAL A 179 -5.08 10.66 6.52
N PRO A 180 -5.38 11.96 6.74
CA PRO A 180 -6.76 12.42 6.89
C PRO A 180 -7.64 12.17 5.67
N VAL A 181 -7.09 12.40 4.45
CA VAL A 181 -7.80 12.17 3.19
C VAL A 181 -8.13 10.68 3.03
N LEU A 182 -7.18 9.83 3.34
CA LEU A 182 -7.34 8.38 3.23
C LEU A 182 -8.32 7.83 4.28
N ASN A 183 -8.29 8.34 5.49
CA ASN A 183 -9.27 7.99 6.53
C ASN A 183 -10.71 8.34 6.10
N LEU A 184 -10.90 9.37 5.29
CA LEU A 184 -12.19 9.73 4.71
C LEU A 184 -12.60 8.78 3.57
N LEU A 185 -11.65 8.42 2.70
CA LEU A 185 -11.92 7.59 1.52
C LEU A 185 -12.06 6.10 1.86
N TYR A 186 -11.34 5.63 2.86
CA TYR A 186 -11.21 4.21 3.19
C TYR A 186 -12.53 3.53 3.52
N PRO A 187 -13.43 4.09 4.36
CA PRO A 187 -14.73 3.49 4.67
C PRO A 187 -15.57 3.28 3.40
N ILE A 188 -15.56 4.27 2.49
CA ILE A 188 -16.30 4.22 1.23
C ILE A 188 -15.78 3.07 0.37
N VAL A 189 -14.45 2.95 0.26
CA VAL A 189 -13.80 1.89 -0.52
C VAL A 189 -14.12 0.51 0.05
N LEU A 190 -14.07 0.33 1.38
CA LEU A 190 -14.41 -0.94 2.01
C LEU A 190 -15.87 -1.34 1.77
N VAL A 191 -16.80 -0.39 1.90
CA VAL A 191 -18.21 -0.64 1.61
C VAL A 191 -18.39 -1.07 0.14
N LEU A 192 -17.73 -0.40 -0.80
CA LEU A 192 -17.77 -0.78 -2.22
C LEU A 192 -17.22 -2.17 -2.47
N ILE A 193 -16.10 -2.54 -1.82
CA ILE A 193 -15.52 -3.90 -1.93
C ILE A 193 -16.49 -4.94 -1.38
N LEU A 194 -17.05 -4.70 -0.19
CA LEU A 194 -18.02 -5.62 0.42
C LEU A 194 -19.26 -5.78 -0.45
N LEU A 195 -19.80 -4.69 -1.00
CA LEU A 195 -20.91 -4.73 -1.94
C LEU A 195 -20.57 -5.54 -3.19
N ALA A 196 -19.38 -5.35 -3.75
CA ALA A 196 -18.93 -6.11 -4.94
C ALA A 196 -18.79 -7.62 -4.67
N CYS A 197 -18.52 -8.02 -3.44
CA CYS A 197 -18.45 -9.44 -3.03
C CYS A 197 -19.83 -10.09 -2.84
N LEU A 198 -20.90 -9.31 -2.73
CA LEU A 198 -22.25 -9.86 -2.55
C LEU A 198 -22.83 -10.33 -3.88
N PRO A 199 -23.25 -11.61 -4.00
CA PRO A 199 -23.73 -12.18 -5.27
C PRO A 199 -25.03 -11.55 -5.82
N LYS A 200 -25.70 -10.71 -5.05
CA LYS A 200 -26.92 -9.97 -5.44
C LYS A 200 -26.70 -8.46 -5.61
N ALA A 201 -25.49 -7.96 -5.51
CA ALA A 201 -25.21 -6.52 -5.61
C ALA A 201 -25.54 -5.96 -7.01
N GLU A 202 -25.41 -6.78 -8.06
CA GLU A 202 -25.78 -6.40 -9.42
C GLU A 202 -27.29 -6.15 -9.58
N ALA A 203 -28.13 -6.71 -8.70
CA ALA A 203 -29.58 -6.53 -8.69
C ALA A 203 -30.04 -5.23 -7.97
N LEU A 204 -29.13 -4.51 -7.34
CA LEU A 204 -29.43 -3.30 -6.56
C LEU A 204 -28.63 -2.10 -7.07
N PRO A 205 -28.95 -1.57 -8.27
CA PRO A 205 -28.19 -0.48 -8.91
C PRO A 205 -28.15 0.83 -8.10
N LEU A 206 -29.06 0.98 -7.13
CA LEU A 206 -29.12 2.15 -6.25
C LEU A 206 -28.12 2.12 -5.08
N LEU A 207 -27.56 0.96 -4.74
CA LEU A 207 -26.61 0.86 -3.62
C LEU A 207 -25.25 1.50 -3.94
N TYR A 208 -24.79 1.42 -5.18
CA TYR A 208 -23.51 2.00 -5.58
C TYR A 208 -23.48 3.53 -5.50
N PRO A 209 -24.46 4.27 -6.06
CA PRO A 209 -24.48 5.72 -5.90
C PRO A 209 -24.71 6.16 -4.45
N ILE A 210 -25.54 5.46 -3.66
CA ILE A 210 -25.76 5.80 -2.24
C ILE A 210 -24.49 5.60 -1.42
N ALA A 211 -23.74 4.53 -1.64
CA ALA A 211 -22.47 4.29 -0.95
C ALA A 211 -21.36 5.27 -1.33
N GLY A 212 -21.43 5.88 -2.52
CA GLY A 212 -20.47 6.89 -2.98
C GLY A 212 -20.80 8.33 -2.59
N TRP A 213 -22.06 8.62 -2.18
CA TRP A 213 -22.52 9.96 -1.81
C TRP A 213 -22.80 10.13 -0.30
N GLY A 214 -22.70 9.10 0.49
CA GLY A 214 -22.82 9.10 1.95
C GLY A 214 -21.48 9.17 2.63
#